data_718c83e523032bc5e46baae53611e2a0
#
_entry.id   718c83e523032bc5e46baae53611e2a0
#
_cell.length_a   1.000
_cell.length_b   1.000
_cell.length_c   1.000
_cell.angle_alpha   90.00
_cell.angle_beta   90.00
_cell.angle_gamma   90.00
#
_symmetry.space_group_name_H-M   'P 1'
#
loop_
_entity.id
_entity.type
_entity.pdbx_description
1 polymer ?
#
loop_
_entity_poly.entity_id
_entity_poly.type
_entity_poly.pdbx_seq_one_letter_code
_entity_poly.pdbx_strand_id
1 'polypeptide(L)'
;RDDRAARRRSAAAATYLGAVSTNLQAGAAMPDALARAAEQVPAPLQAEAARLTQLARSGAPLETHVPELARLGTLWALSASRGVPLAKLVAALRDDIDHTNRHRDATRAALAGPQTTAVVLALLPVAGVLMGTAMGANPLAFLTGGGLGGVLLVVGTALVCAGVEISRRIIEGGSV
;
A
#
# COMPACT_ATOMS: atom_id res chain seq x y z
N ARG A 1 -6.51 7.58 -2.43
CA ARG A 1 -5.69 7.83 -3.64
C ARG A 1 -4.22 7.52 -3.39
N ASP A 2 -3.70 7.83 -2.22
CA ASP A 2 -2.28 7.66 -1.85
C ASP A 2 -1.83 6.20 -1.82
N ASP A 3 -2.65 5.30 -1.33
CA ASP A 3 -2.35 3.86 -1.28
C ASP A 3 -2.12 3.22 -2.67
N ARG A 4 -2.89 3.64 -3.68
CA ARG A 4 -2.73 3.13 -5.05
C ARG A 4 -1.43 3.62 -5.69
N ALA A 5 -1.08 4.87 -5.43
CA ALA A 5 0.17 5.46 -5.91
C ALA A 5 1.38 4.78 -5.24
N ALA A 6 1.34 4.57 -3.93
CA ALA A 6 2.39 3.86 -3.19
C ALA A 6 2.60 2.44 -3.71
N ARG A 7 1.52 1.70 -4.00
CA ARG A 7 1.63 0.35 -4.58
C ARG A 7 2.25 0.34 -5.97
N ARG A 8 1.79 1.24 -6.85
CA ARG A 8 2.36 1.34 -8.20
C ARG A 8 3.86 1.64 -8.13
N ARG A 9 4.27 2.49 -7.19
CA ARG A 9 5.67 2.80 -6.96
C ARG A 9 6.45 1.59 -6.43
N SER A 10 5.94 0.88 -5.45
CA SER A 10 6.57 -0.32 -4.89
C SER A 10 6.69 -1.45 -5.93
N ALA A 11 5.65 -1.68 -6.74
CA ALA A 11 5.71 -2.66 -7.84
C ALA A 11 6.74 -2.24 -8.91
N ALA A 12 6.78 -0.96 -9.26
CA ALA A 12 7.77 -0.42 -10.19
C ALA A 12 9.20 -0.54 -9.64
N ALA A 13 9.40 -0.36 -8.32
CA ALA A 13 10.68 -0.55 -7.67
C ALA A 13 11.15 -2.02 -7.72
N ALA A 14 10.25 -2.98 -7.47
CA ALA A 14 10.57 -4.39 -7.58
C ALA A 14 10.96 -4.78 -9.02
N THR A 15 10.23 -4.28 -10.03
CA THR A 15 10.55 -4.48 -11.45
C THR A 15 11.92 -3.90 -11.79
N TYR A 16 12.21 -2.67 -11.36
CA TYR A 16 13.48 -2.00 -11.59
C TYR A 16 14.65 -2.77 -10.95
N LEU A 17 14.53 -3.15 -9.68
CA LEU A 17 15.56 -3.93 -8.98
C LEU A 17 15.76 -5.32 -9.61
N GLY A 18 14.70 -5.94 -10.12
CA GLY A 18 14.78 -7.18 -10.89
C GLY A 18 15.64 -7.03 -12.14
N ALA A 19 15.39 -5.97 -12.93
CA ALA A 19 16.17 -5.66 -14.12
C ALA A 19 17.64 -5.34 -13.78
N VAL A 20 17.89 -4.55 -12.72
CA VAL A 20 19.24 -4.28 -12.22
C VAL A 20 19.95 -5.57 -11.82
N SER A 21 19.30 -6.43 -11.04
CA SER A 21 19.88 -7.72 -10.60
C SER A 21 20.25 -8.60 -11.80
N THR A 22 19.37 -8.70 -12.80
CA THR A 22 19.61 -9.49 -14.02
C THR A 22 20.80 -8.96 -14.81
N ASN A 23 20.91 -7.64 -14.98
CA ASN A 23 22.06 -7.04 -15.66
C ASN A 23 23.37 -7.25 -14.88
N LEU A 24 23.35 -7.15 -13.55
CA LEU A 24 24.50 -7.44 -12.71
C LEU A 24 24.93 -8.91 -12.78
N GLN A 25 23.97 -9.84 -12.83
CA GLN A 25 24.24 -11.28 -13.03
C GLN A 25 24.86 -11.57 -14.40
N ALA A 26 24.49 -10.79 -15.41
CA ALA A 26 25.11 -10.84 -16.74
C ALA A 26 26.51 -10.19 -16.79
N GLY A 27 27.04 -9.70 -15.65
CA GLY A 27 28.37 -9.12 -15.54
C GLY A 27 28.46 -7.62 -15.86
N ALA A 28 27.32 -6.94 -16.00
CA ALA A 28 27.34 -5.48 -16.21
C ALA A 28 27.84 -4.75 -14.95
N ALA A 29 28.58 -3.65 -15.14
CA ALA A 29 28.92 -2.74 -14.05
C ALA A 29 27.66 -2.05 -13.51
N MET A 30 27.69 -1.61 -12.25
CA MET A 30 26.52 -1.00 -11.59
C MET A 30 25.92 0.18 -12.38
N PRO A 31 26.69 1.15 -12.92
CA PRO A 31 26.14 2.24 -13.70
C PRO A 31 25.42 1.79 -14.97
N ASP A 32 25.92 0.76 -15.64
CA ASP A 32 25.31 0.22 -16.86
C ASP A 32 24.08 -0.63 -16.55
N ALA A 33 24.12 -1.39 -15.45
CA ALA A 33 22.97 -2.15 -14.97
C ALA A 33 21.79 -1.21 -14.63
N LEU A 34 22.06 -0.09 -13.97
CA LEU A 34 21.06 0.94 -13.66
C LEU A 34 20.52 1.60 -14.94
N ALA A 35 21.41 1.93 -15.89
CA ALA A 35 21.02 2.56 -17.15
C ALA A 35 20.05 1.68 -17.96
N ARG A 36 20.43 0.41 -18.17
CA ARG A 36 19.59 -0.55 -18.90
C ARG A 36 18.26 -0.82 -18.21
N ALA A 37 18.28 -0.91 -16.88
CA ALA A 37 17.07 -1.09 -16.11
C ALA A 37 16.15 0.15 -16.19
N ALA A 38 16.71 1.37 -16.26
CA ALA A 38 15.95 2.61 -16.36
C ALA A 38 15.13 2.72 -17.67
N GLU A 39 15.57 2.06 -18.75
CA GLU A 39 14.85 2.03 -20.04
C GLU A 39 13.52 1.27 -19.94
N GLN A 40 13.41 0.33 -19.01
CA GLN A 40 12.26 -0.58 -18.86
C GLN A 40 11.39 -0.24 -17.66
N VAL A 41 11.77 0.77 -16.87
CA VAL A 41 11.05 1.09 -15.64
C VAL A 41 9.73 1.82 -15.92
N PRO A 42 8.63 1.48 -15.21
CA PRO A 42 7.37 2.19 -15.34
C PRO A 42 7.47 3.67 -14.92
N ALA A 43 6.62 4.51 -15.51
CA ALA A 43 6.59 5.97 -15.35
C ALA A 43 6.76 6.52 -13.91
N PRO A 44 6.21 5.92 -12.84
CA PRO A 44 6.36 6.44 -11.48
C PRO A 44 7.81 6.54 -10.98
N LEU A 45 8.75 5.75 -11.56
CA LEU A 45 10.15 5.72 -11.14
C LEU A 45 11.14 6.15 -12.22
N GLN A 46 10.69 6.49 -13.40
CA GLN A 46 11.56 6.76 -14.54
C GLN A 46 12.56 7.90 -14.29
N ALA A 47 12.08 9.00 -13.71
CA ALA A 47 12.92 10.15 -13.37
C ALA A 47 13.96 9.79 -12.29
N GLU A 48 13.56 9.01 -11.29
CA GLU A 48 14.47 8.58 -10.22
C GLU A 48 15.50 7.55 -10.71
N ALA A 49 15.11 6.62 -11.56
CA ALA A 49 16.03 5.65 -12.18
C ALA A 49 17.10 6.37 -13.04
N ALA A 50 16.71 7.37 -13.81
CA ALA A 50 17.64 8.19 -14.58
C ALA A 50 18.60 8.96 -13.66
N ARG A 51 18.09 9.53 -12.56
CA ARG A 51 18.89 10.22 -11.55
C ARG A 51 19.90 9.27 -10.88
N LEU A 52 19.49 8.09 -10.44
CA LEU A 52 20.37 7.07 -9.85
C LEU A 52 21.46 6.64 -10.83
N THR A 53 21.12 6.47 -12.11
CA THR A 53 22.09 6.16 -13.16
C THR A 53 23.16 7.27 -13.27
N GLN A 54 22.77 8.53 -13.21
CA GLN A 54 23.69 9.66 -13.29
C GLN A 54 24.58 9.74 -12.06
N LEU A 55 24.05 9.53 -10.85
CA LEU A 55 24.83 9.46 -9.62
C LEU A 55 25.85 8.32 -9.68
N ALA A 56 25.45 7.14 -10.14
CA ALA A 56 26.36 6.01 -10.29
C ALA A 56 27.51 6.28 -11.26
N ARG A 57 27.23 6.96 -12.37
CA ARG A 57 28.26 7.34 -13.36
C ARG A 57 29.23 8.39 -12.86
N SER A 58 28.77 9.31 -12.04
CA SER A 58 29.62 10.35 -11.44
C SER A 58 30.42 9.85 -10.22
N GLY A 59 30.19 8.62 -9.75
CA GLY A 59 30.77 8.10 -8.51
C GLY A 59 30.19 8.71 -7.23
N ALA A 60 29.10 9.45 -7.35
CA ALA A 60 28.41 10.03 -6.20
C ALA A 60 27.64 8.96 -5.41
N PRO A 61 27.39 9.18 -4.11
CA PRO A 61 26.56 8.30 -3.30
C PRO A 61 25.17 8.15 -3.92
N LEU A 62 24.63 6.92 -3.94
CA LEU A 62 23.29 6.66 -4.41
C LEU A 62 22.28 7.03 -3.33
N GLU A 63 21.91 8.29 -3.28
CA GLU A 63 20.87 8.79 -2.40
C GLU A 63 19.54 8.89 -3.15
N THR A 64 18.47 8.46 -2.53
CA THR A 64 17.13 8.47 -3.13
C THR A 64 16.07 8.80 -2.10
N HIS A 65 15.03 9.50 -2.54
CA HIS A 65 13.83 9.79 -1.75
C HIS A 65 12.78 8.67 -1.86
N VAL A 66 13.05 7.64 -2.65
CA VAL A 66 12.16 6.47 -2.80
C VAL A 66 12.53 5.44 -1.74
N PRO A 67 11.65 5.19 -0.74
CA PRO A 67 11.98 4.31 0.38
C PRO A 67 12.38 2.90 -0.04
N GLU A 68 11.77 2.39 -1.10
CA GLU A 68 12.04 1.06 -1.65
C GLU A 68 13.44 0.93 -2.25
N LEU A 69 14.03 2.02 -2.70
CA LEU A 69 15.36 2.07 -3.30
C LEU A 69 16.44 2.60 -2.33
N ALA A 70 16.05 3.09 -1.15
CA ALA A 70 16.96 3.74 -0.21
C ALA A 70 18.15 2.85 0.22
N ARG A 71 17.94 1.52 0.25
CA ARG A 71 18.98 0.55 0.62
C ARG A 71 19.97 0.28 -0.51
N LEU A 72 19.67 0.67 -1.76
CA LEU A 72 20.52 0.32 -2.92
C LEU A 72 21.94 0.89 -2.81
N GLY A 73 22.07 2.14 -2.38
CA GLY A 73 23.37 2.79 -2.17
C GLY A 73 24.18 2.10 -1.08
N THR A 74 23.57 1.75 0.04
CA THR A 74 24.21 1.03 1.14
C THR A 74 24.68 -0.36 0.70
N LEU A 75 23.85 -1.09 -0.07
CA LEU A 75 24.22 -2.40 -0.59
C LEU A 75 25.39 -2.31 -1.59
N TRP A 76 25.43 -1.28 -2.41
CA TRP A 76 26.55 -1.05 -3.32
C TRP A 76 27.84 -0.76 -2.56
N ALA A 77 27.81 0.14 -1.58
CA ALA A 77 28.96 0.42 -0.72
C ALA A 77 29.44 -0.82 0.05
N LEU A 78 28.50 -1.63 0.57
CA LEU A 78 28.81 -2.88 1.25
C LEU A 78 29.46 -3.90 0.31
N SER A 79 28.96 -4.04 -0.91
CA SER A 79 29.53 -4.91 -1.94
C SER A 79 30.96 -4.52 -2.25
N ALA A 80 31.23 -3.22 -2.44
CA ALA A 80 32.57 -2.70 -2.71
C ALA A 80 33.56 -2.92 -1.54
N SER A 81 33.08 -2.77 -0.29
CA SER A 81 33.96 -2.90 0.90
C SER A 81 34.16 -4.33 1.35
N ARG A 82 33.22 -5.23 1.13
CA ARG A 82 33.23 -6.63 1.64
C ARG A 82 33.40 -7.69 0.55
N GLY A 83 33.40 -7.30 -0.74
CA GLY A 83 33.51 -8.24 -1.86
C GLY A 83 32.29 -9.16 -2.04
N VAL A 84 31.14 -8.81 -1.44
CA VAL A 84 29.92 -9.60 -1.57
C VAL A 84 29.33 -9.37 -2.97
N PRO A 85 28.87 -10.42 -3.69
CA PRO A 85 28.27 -10.25 -5.02
C PRO A 85 27.05 -9.33 -4.98
N LEU A 86 27.15 -8.15 -5.57
CA LEU A 86 26.11 -7.12 -5.56
C LEU A 86 24.79 -7.64 -6.14
N ALA A 87 24.85 -8.46 -7.18
CA ALA A 87 23.69 -9.08 -7.80
C ALA A 87 22.81 -9.86 -6.80
N LYS A 88 23.43 -10.60 -5.87
CA LYS A 88 22.71 -11.34 -4.82
C LYS A 88 22.05 -10.39 -3.82
N LEU A 89 22.72 -9.30 -3.46
CA LEU A 89 22.17 -8.30 -2.52
C LEU A 89 20.98 -7.57 -3.13
N VAL A 90 21.05 -7.20 -4.39
CA VAL A 90 19.95 -6.53 -5.11
C VAL A 90 18.77 -7.50 -5.33
N ALA A 91 19.06 -8.77 -5.63
CA ALA A 91 18.01 -9.80 -5.72
C ALA A 91 17.27 -9.98 -4.39
N ALA A 92 18.00 -10.08 -3.28
CA ALA A 92 17.40 -10.19 -1.95
C ALA A 92 16.55 -8.96 -1.59
N LEU A 93 16.99 -7.75 -1.95
CA LEU A 93 16.21 -6.53 -1.77
C LEU A 93 14.90 -6.55 -2.56
N ARG A 94 14.94 -7.01 -3.82
CA ARG A 94 13.75 -7.21 -4.64
C ARG A 94 12.78 -8.20 -4.00
N ASP A 95 13.30 -9.35 -3.57
CA ASP A 95 12.48 -10.42 -2.98
C ASP A 95 11.81 -9.95 -1.67
N ASP A 96 12.47 -9.14 -0.87
CA ASP A 96 11.92 -8.50 0.34
C ASP A 96 10.73 -7.57 -0.01
N ILE A 97 10.88 -6.76 -1.06
CA ILE A 97 9.80 -5.89 -1.55
C ILE A 97 8.62 -6.71 -2.09
N ASP A 98 8.89 -7.74 -2.91
CA ASP A 98 7.87 -8.62 -3.46
C ASP A 98 7.13 -9.40 -2.37
N HIS A 99 7.83 -9.85 -1.35
CA HIS A 99 7.25 -10.53 -0.19
C HIS A 99 6.33 -9.59 0.60
N THR A 100 6.79 -8.37 0.87
CA THR A 100 6.00 -7.35 1.55
C THR A 100 4.73 -6.99 0.75
N ASN A 101 4.84 -6.86 -0.57
CA ASN A 101 3.69 -6.58 -1.43
C ASN A 101 2.67 -7.73 -1.41
N ARG A 102 3.14 -8.98 -1.52
CA ARG A 102 2.27 -10.17 -1.45
C ARG A 102 1.55 -10.30 -0.11
N HIS A 103 2.23 -10.04 1.00
CA HIS A 103 1.59 -10.04 2.33
C HIS A 103 0.49 -8.99 2.44
N ARG A 104 0.74 -7.78 1.97
CA ARG A 104 -0.27 -6.70 1.94
C ARG A 104 -1.47 -7.06 1.08
N ASP A 105 -1.25 -7.69 -0.06
CA ASP A 105 -2.33 -8.11 -0.96
C ASP A 105 -3.14 -9.29 -0.39
N ALA A 106 -2.48 -10.26 0.24
CA ALA A 106 -3.13 -11.37 0.94
C ALA A 106 -4.01 -10.88 2.11
N THR A 107 -3.49 -9.96 2.93
CA THR A 107 -4.26 -9.35 4.03
C THR A 107 -5.49 -8.62 3.53
N ARG A 108 -5.37 -7.88 2.42
CA ARG A 108 -6.52 -7.18 1.82
C ARG A 108 -7.54 -8.13 1.21
N ALA A 109 -7.10 -9.19 0.53
CA ALA A 109 -7.99 -10.21 0.00
C ALA A 109 -8.79 -10.89 1.14
N ALA A 110 -8.14 -11.18 2.26
CA ALA A 110 -8.79 -11.73 3.44
C ALA A 110 -9.85 -10.78 4.04
N LEU A 111 -9.64 -9.48 3.96
CA LEU A 111 -10.57 -8.46 4.47
C LEU A 111 -11.71 -8.10 3.49
N ALA A 112 -11.58 -8.43 2.20
CA ALA A 112 -12.58 -8.07 1.19
C ALA A 112 -13.93 -8.76 1.39
N GLY A 113 -13.94 -10.03 1.82
CA GLY A 113 -15.16 -10.78 2.12
C GLY A 113 -15.99 -10.15 3.25
N PRO A 114 -15.43 -9.93 4.44
CA PRO A 114 -16.13 -9.28 5.55
C PRO A 114 -16.64 -7.87 5.24
N GLN A 115 -15.92 -7.11 4.42
CA GLN A 115 -16.34 -5.76 4.02
C GLN A 115 -17.63 -5.74 3.21
N THR A 116 -17.81 -6.68 2.29
CA THR A 116 -19.04 -6.78 1.49
C THR A 116 -20.26 -7.07 2.36
N THR A 117 -20.11 -8.01 3.30
CA THR A 117 -21.17 -8.34 4.26
C THR A 117 -21.49 -7.14 5.17
N ALA A 118 -20.48 -6.42 5.65
CA ALA A 118 -20.68 -5.24 6.49
C ALA A 118 -21.43 -4.13 5.74
N VAL A 119 -21.14 -3.91 4.46
CA VAL A 119 -21.86 -2.94 3.63
C VAL A 119 -23.33 -3.33 3.47
N VAL A 120 -23.63 -4.59 3.18
CA VAL A 120 -25.01 -5.08 3.06
C VAL A 120 -25.76 -4.89 4.37
N LEU A 121 -25.17 -5.26 5.51
CA LEU A 121 -25.76 -5.07 6.83
C LEU A 121 -25.97 -3.58 7.18
N ALA A 122 -25.03 -2.70 6.78
CA ALA A 122 -25.15 -1.26 7.00
C ALA A 122 -26.27 -0.61 6.14
N LEU A 123 -26.58 -1.18 4.98
CA LEU A 123 -27.67 -0.71 4.12
C LEU A 123 -29.06 -1.16 4.59
N LEU A 124 -29.16 -2.23 5.39
CA LEU A 124 -30.43 -2.77 5.85
C LEU A 124 -31.27 -1.76 6.63
N PRO A 125 -30.74 -0.99 7.60
CA PRO A 125 -31.53 0.04 8.29
C PRO A 125 -32.05 1.13 7.34
N VAL A 126 -31.23 1.51 6.34
CA VAL A 126 -31.66 2.51 5.34
C VAL A 126 -32.80 2.00 4.49
N ALA A 127 -32.73 0.74 4.05
CA ALA A 127 -33.82 0.09 3.32
C ALA A 127 -35.11 -0.01 4.19
N GLY A 128 -34.96 -0.32 5.48
CA GLY A 128 -36.08 -0.35 6.43
C GLY A 128 -36.80 1.01 6.59
N VAL A 129 -36.01 2.09 6.71
CA VAL A 129 -36.56 3.46 6.77
C VAL A 129 -37.29 3.83 5.47
N LEU A 130 -36.69 3.52 4.31
CA LEU A 130 -37.32 3.78 3.01
C LEU A 130 -38.64 3.02 2.84
N MET A 131 -38.67 1.75 3.24
CA MET A 131 -39.88 0.93 3.14
C MET A 131 -40.95 1.43 4.11
N GLY A 132 -40.59 1.82 5.33
CA GLY A 132 -41.51 2.42 6.29
C GLY A 132 -42.13 3.73 5.79
N THR A 133 -41.33 4.58 5.14
CA THR A 133 -41.84 5.82 4.54
C THR A 133 -42.79 5.54 3.37
N ALA A 134 -42.49 4.55 2.54
CA ALA A 134 -43.35 4.14 1.41
C ALA A 134 -44.74 3.62 1.87
N MET A 135 -44.79 3.01 3.06
CA MET A 135 -46.04 2.56 3.68
C MET A 135 -46.85 3.69 4.38
N GLY A 136 -46.38 4.95 4.30
CA GLY A 136 -47.05 6.10 4.89
C GLY A 136 -46.70 6.35 6.36
N ALA A 137 -45.81 5.59 6.95
CA ALA A 137 -45.23 5.88 8.27
C ALA A 137 -44.21 7.03 8.16
N ASN A 138 -44.09 7.84 9.21
CA ASN A 138 -43.06 8.89 9.29
C ASN A 138 -41.97 8.49 10.29
N PRO A 139 -41.09 7.52 9.96
CA PRO A 139 -40.09 7.01 10.88
C PRO A 139 -39.08 8.10 11.28
N LEU A 140 -38.80 9.05 10.39
CA LEU A 140 -37.91 10.18 10.69
C LEU A 140 -38.55 11.13 11.73
N ALA A 141 -39.82 11.44 11.61
CA ALA A 141 -40.52 12.28 12.59
C ALA A 141 -40.62 11.60 13.95
N PHE A 142 -40.80 10.28 13.98
CA PHE A 142 -40.79 9.50 15.23
C PHE A 142 -39.41 9.51 15.89
N LEU A 143 -38.32 9.31 15.13
CA LEU A 143 -36.94 9.31 15.62
C LEU A 143 -36.47 10.69 16.11
N THR A 144 -36.97 11.78 15.49
CA THR A 144 -36.58 13.16 15.85
C THR A 144 -37.57 13.82 16.81
N GLY A 145 -38.77 13.24 17.02
CA GLY A 145 -39.83 13.82 17.84
C GLY A 145 -39.65 13.74 19.36
N GLY A 146 -38.52 13.24 19.85
CA GLY A 146 -38.25 13.08 21.28
C GLY A 146 -38.90 11.82 21.90
N GLY A 147 -38.74 11.62 23.20
CA GLY A 147 -39.25 10.44 23.90
C GLY A 147 -38.46 9.16 23.51
N LEU A 148 -39.17 8.04 23.35
CA LEU A 148 -38.57 6.73 23.04
C LEU A 148 -37.82 6.71 21.69
N GLY A 149 -38.30 7.45 20.68
CA GLY A 149 -37.62 7.56 19.37
C GLY A 149 -36.26 8.23 19.45
N GLY A 150 -36.16 9.31 20.22
CA GLY A 150 -34.88 9.99 20.46
C GLY A 150 -33.85 9.13 21.19
N VAL A 151 -34.29 8.36 22.19
CA VAL A 151 -33.42 7.41 22.90
C VAL A 151 -32.89 6.33 21.95
N LEU A 152 -33.74 5.76 21.11
CA LEU A 152 -33.37 4.75 20.11
C LEU A 152 -32.33 5.32 19.10
N LEU A 153 -32.50 6.56 18.66
CA LEU A 153 -31.59 7.22 17.74
C LEU A 153 -30.20 7.41 18.39
N VAL A 154 -30.16 7.88 19.64
CA VAL A 154 -28.89 8.09 20.38
C VAL A 154 -28.17 6.76 20.61
N VAL A 155 -28.87 5.73 21.07
CA VAL A 155 -28.29 4.41 21.30
C VAL A 155 -27.80 3.79 19.99
N GLY A 156 -28.59 3.86 18.91
CA GLY A 156 -28.19 3.37 17.60
C GLY A 156 -26.93 4.05 17.06
N THR A 157 -26.89 5.38 17.15
CA THR A 157 -25.70 6.15 16.73
C THR A 157 -24.47 5.83 17.58
N ALA A 158 -24.64 5.69 18.90
CA ALA A 158 -23.55 5.32 19.80
C ALA A 158 -22.98 3.92 19.47
N LEU A 159 -23.84 2.95 19.16
CA LEU A 159 -23.45 1.61 18.75
C LEU A 159 -22.66 1.61 17.42
N VAL A 160 -23.11 2.40 16.45
CA VAL A 160 -22.40 2.54 15.17
C VAL A 160 -21.02 3.17 15.39
N CYS A 161 -20.94 4.25 16.16
CA CYS A 161 -19.66 4.90 16.50
C CYS A 161 -18.71 3.93 17.23
N ALA A 162 -19.23 3.19 18.21
CA ALA A 162 -18.44 2.18 18.93
C ALA A 162 -17.94 1.07 17.99
N GLY A 163 -18.78 0.59 17.09
CA GLY A 163 -18.41 -0.43 16.09
C GLY A 163 -17.31 0.04 15.15
N VAL A 164 -17.41 1.29 14.66
CA VAL A 164 -16.38 1.90 13.81
C VAL A 164 -15.06 2.07 14.56
N GLU A 165 -15.12 2.54 15.81
CA GLU A 165 -13.92 2.73 16.64
C GLU A 165 -13.23 1.40 16.95
N ILE A 166 -13.97 0.36 17.32
CA ILE A 166 -13.42 -0.98 17.56
C ILE A 166 -12.78 -1.54 16.29
N SER A 167 -13.46 -1.40 15.13
CA SER A 167 -12.93 -1.85 13.85
C SER A 167 -11.62 -1.12 13.47
N ARG A 168 -11.54 0.18 13.72
CA ARG A 168 -10.32 0.95 13.50
C ARG A 168 -9.17 0.47 14.39
N ARG A 169 -9.41 0.26 15.68
CA ARG A 169 -8.39 -0.24 16.61
C ARG A 169 -7.86 -1.62 16.24
N ILE A 170 -8.72 -2.51 15.75
CA ILE A 170 -8.31 -3.84 15.30
C ILE A 170 -7.40 -3.72 14.06
N ILE A 171 -7.75 -2.85 13.11
CA ILE A 171 -6.95 -2.66 11.88
C ILE A 171 -5.61 -2.00 12.20
N GLU A 172 -5.56 -1.01 13.09
CA GLU A 172 -4.33 -0.33 13.51
C GLU A 172 -3.44 -1.23 14.38
N GLY A 173 -4.02 -2.05 15.24
CA GLY A 173 -3.27 -3.00 16.09
C GLY A 173 -2.68 -4.20 15.34
N GLY A 174 -3.16 -4.52 14.15
CA GLY A 174 -2.62 -5.57 13.28
C GLY A 174 -1.46 -5.14 12.38
N SER A 175 -0.98 -3.90 12.50
CA SER A 175 0.09 -3.33 11.67
C SER A 175 1.47 -3.26 12.38
N VAL A 176 1.67 -4.04 13.46
CA VAL A 176 2.98 -4.20 14.13
C VAL A 176 3.72 -5.40 13.56
#